data_b1cb24cb8654aed5c1d988760d5d3cf3
#
_entry.id   b1cb24cb8654aed5c1d988760d5d3cf3
#
_cell.length_a   1.000
_cell.length_b   1.000
_cell.length_c   1.000
_cell.angle_alpha   90.00
_cell.angle_beta   90.00
_cell.angle_gamma   90.00
#
_symmetry.space_group_name_H-M   'P 1'
#
loop_
_entity.id
_entity.type
_entity.pdbx_description
1 polymer ?
#
loop_
_entity_poly.entity_id
_entity_poly.type
_entity_poly.pdbx_seq_one_letter_code
_entity_poly.pdbx_strand_id
1 'polypeptide(L)'
;MYVKKRSLLVPLASLSTTAGVIAILARWISGNFLLSSPSALISFGFMAGICYTVATAIAFIVLGSFLNKSGYTQSPHQQSFLLMKMQDKLSGMNLYVVRLFYLLSGIEIWLIQFISISVLSTIMFNIPVPFTLALFLIGMLAFDRLLSIKGILWLDTLFIILLFSLLIFIPIFYFVQNGASTVYEGIRLYHPYLFYFKNSEIMLFYVVIQLAILGQVLFDKSTWYLIAFIKPKKVRRSLFSSGVVLALLTLSFTAILMIALYSGSYGQFQILILTFLYEVQPGFLTFAFLVITLLAIITTLLVEMRATKRFFSTRRPYYYYLIGLLLLLFSVFISIKMTILTVIYSFAFIHITILPFILLLLFSNRTIHKQNWFAILLSMAIGIAVGLHFSFLYGLAVSFLVSCILQFLLQQTSRVPTADD
;
A
#
# COMPACT_ATOMS: atom_id res chain seq x y z
N MET A 1 -18.60 24.12 27.83
CA MET A 1 -17.93 23.01 28.57
C MET A 1 -16.59 22.73 27.89
N TYR A 2 -15.52 23.35 28.37
CA TYR A 2 -14.16 23.25 27.80
C TYR A 2 -13.60 21.88 28.12
N VAL A 3 -13.53 20.99 27.13
CA VAL A 3 -12.81 19.73 27.24
C VAL A 3 -11.32 20.03 27.26
N LYS A 4 -10.73 19.96 28.44
CA LYS A 4 -9.29 20.05 28.69
C LYS A 4 -8.56 19.15 27.71
N LYS A 5 -7.95 19.72 26.66
CA LYS A 5 -7.00 19.05 25.76
C LYS A 5 -5.84 18.54 26.60
N ARG A 6 -5.92 17.33 27.14
CA ARG A 6 -4.72 16.58 27.47
C ARG A 6 -4.06 16.25 26.16
N SER A 7 -3.14 17.13 25.75
CA SER A 7 -2.17 16.82 24.70
C SER A 7 -1.48 15.53 25.12
N LEU A 8 -1.80 14.43 24.43
CA LEU A 8 -0.89 13.31 24.32
C LEU A 8 0.35 13.87 23.59
N LEU A 9 1.22 14.50 24.36
CA LEU A 9 2.55 14.94 23.95
C LEU A 9 3.34 13.68 23.60
N VAL A 10 3.13 13.19 22.38
CA VAL A 10 4.11 12.32 21.75
C VAL A 10 5.36 13.18 21.56
N PRO A 11 6.55 12.71 21.96
CA PRO A 11 7.77 13.48 21.80
C PRO A 11 7.88 13.97 20.38
N LEU A 12 8.07 15.27 20.21
CA LEU A 12 8.25 15.98 18.95
C LEU A 12 9.15 15.19 18.00
N ALA A 13 8.78 15.22 16.73
CA ALA A 13 9.44 14.64 15.59
C ALA A 13 10.96 14.46 15.78
N SER A 14 11.39 13.24 16.05
CA SER A 14 12.77 12.96 16.45
C SER A 14 13.53 12.09 15.45
N LEU A 15 12.82 11.49 14.46
CA LEU A 15 13.45 10.55 13.54
C LEU A 15 14.42 11.25 12.58
N SER A 16 15.60 10.63 12.44
CA SER A 16 16.57 10.99 11.41
C SER A 16 16.04 10.66 10.02
N THR A 17 16.73 11.08 8.98
CA THR A 17 16.40 10.68 7.59
C THR A 17 16.39 9.16 7.45
N THR A 18 17.45 8.49 7.91
CA THR A 18 17.59 7.03 7.81
C THR A 18 16.48 6.28 8.56
N ALA A 19 16.21 6.67 9.82
CA ALA A 19 15.13 6.05 10.59
C ALA A 19 13.76 6.29 9.96
N GLY A 20 13.54 7.46 9.34
CA GLY A 20 12.33 7.75 8.59
C GLY A 20 12.20 6.90 7.32
N VAL A 21 13.30 6.69 6.60
CA VAL A 21 13.34 5.78 5.44
C VAL A 21 12.97 4.35 5.88
N ILE A 22 13.63 3.83 6.90
CA ILE A 22 13.38 2.47 7.42
C ILE A 22 11.91 2.30 7.80
N ALA A 23 11.33 3.23 8.55
CA ALA A 23 9.93 3.16 8.96
C ALA A 23 8.96 3.17 7.76
N ILE A 24 9.21 4.01 6.75
CA ILE A 24 8.39 4.06 5.54
C ILE A 24 8.55 2.77 4.72
N LEU A 25 9.78 2.28 4.56
CA LEU A 25 10.06 1.03 3.86
C LEU A 25 9.33 -0.14 4.54
N ALA A 26 9.49 -0.31 5.84
CA ALA A 26 8.85 -1.39 6.59
C ALA A 26 7.33 -1.35 6.48
N ARG A 27 6.73 -0.16 6.42
CA ARG A 27 5.28 0.01 6.21
C ARG A 27 4.84 -0.44 4.82
N TRP A 28 5.63 -0.16 3.79
CA TRP A 28 5.25 -0.42 2.40
C TRP A 28 5.72 -1.77 1.88
N ILE A 29 6.80 -2.32 2.42
CA ILE A 29 7.27 -3.68 2.12
C ILE A 29 6.43 -4.66 2.95
N SER A 30 5.19 -4.79 2.58
CA SER A 30 4.23 -5.73 3.17
C SER A 30 3.91 -6.84 2.18
N GLY A 31 3.03 -7.76 2.57
CA GLY A 31 2.52 -8.79 1.65
C GLY A 31 2.00 -8.22 0.34
N ASN A 32 1.41 -7.02 0.36
CA ASN A 32 1.00 -6.32 -0.85
C ASN A 32 2.18 -6.09 -1.81
N PHE A 33 3.24 -5.49 -1.30
CA PHE A 33 4.38 -5.09 -2.12
C PHE A 33 5.20 -6.28 -2.62
N LEU A 34 5.37 -7.28 -1.76
CA LEU A 34 6.08 -8.52 -2.09
C LEU A 34 5.41 -9.32 -3.21
N LEU A 35 4.08 -9.21 -3.31
CA LEU A 35 3.28 -10.06 -4.20
C LEU A 35 2.72 -9.30 -5.41
N SER A 36 2.57 -7.96 -5.36
CA SER A 36 1.92 -7.18 -6.42
C SER A 36 2.79 -7.00 -7.66
N SER A 37 4.07 -6.65 -7.51
CA SER A 37 4.96 -6.47 -8.66
C SER A 37 5.18 -7.77 -9.45
N PRO A 38 5.46 -8.89 -8.79
CA PRO A 38 5.49 -10.17 -9.47
C PRO A 38 4.14 -10.59 -10.09
N SER A 39 3.01 -10.29 -9.46
CA SER A 39 1.70 -10.53 -10.07
C SER A 39 1.48 -9.71 -11.34
N ALA A 40 1.94 -8.45 -11.35
CA ALA A 40 1.92 -7.60 -12.54
C ALA A 40 2.79 -8.17 -13.66
N LEU A 41 3.97 -8.70 -13.32
CA LEU A 41 4.86 -9.36 -14.29
C LEU A 41 4.17 -10.57 -14.95
N ILE A 42 3.54 -11.44 -14.17
CA ILE A 42 2.85 -12.62 -14.72
C ILE A 42 1.66 -12.23 -15.61
N SER A 43 0.89 -11.21 -15.16
CA SER A 43 -0.34 -10.83 -15.87
C SER A 43 -0.09 -10.02 -17.15
N PHE A 44 0.94 -9.17 -17.17
CA PHE A 44 1.18 -8.18 -18.23
C PHE A 44 2.62 -8.20 -18.77
N GLY A 45 3.45 -9.12 -18.35
CA GLY A 45 4.83 -9.27 -18.80
C GLY A 45 5.85 -8.40 -18.06
N PHE A 46 7.11 -8.49 -18.52
CA PHE A 46 8.27 -7.85 -17.85
C PHE A 46 8.14 -6.33 -17.74
N MET A 47 7.60 -5.68 -18.77
CA MET A 47 7.40 -4.23 -18.76
C MET A 47 6.44 -3.77 -17.67
N ALA A 48 5.45 -4.58 -17.30
CA ALA A 48 4.52 -4.24 -16.23
C ALA A 48 5.21 -4.21 -14.85
N GLY A 49 6.16 -5.11 -14.60
CA GLY A 49 6.99 -5.06 -13.40
C GLY A 49 7.81 -3.78 -13.31
N ILE A 50 8.40 -3.34 -14.44
CA ILE A 50 9.12 -2.06 -14.53
C ILE A 50 8.16 -0.88 -14.31
N CYS A 51 6.98 -0.89 -14.96
CA CYS A 51 5.97 0.15 -14.79
C CYS A 51 5.55 0.30 -13.33
N TYR A 52 5.30 -0.81 -12.64
CA TYR A 52 4.97 -0.81 -11.22
C TYR A 52 6.10 -0.19 -10.36
N THR A 53 7.34 -0.55 -10.66
CA THR A 53 8.54 -0.02 -10.01
C THR A 53 8.63 1.49 -10.13
N VAL A 54 8.50 2.00 -11.35
CA VAL A 54 8.57 3.44 -11.65
C VAL A 54 7.40 4.19 -11.00
N ALA A 55 6.18 3.62 -11.04
CA ALA A 55 5.00 4.20 -10.42
C ALA A 55 5.20 4.42 -8.91
N THR A 56 5.77 3.44 -8.23
CA THR A 56 6.04 3.54 -6.79
C THR A 56 7.05 4.65 -6.48
N ALA A 57 8.16 4.71 -7.22
CA ALA A 57 9.15 5.78 -7.04
C ALA A 57 8.52 7.17 -7.22
N ILE A 58 7.78 7.36 -8.31
CA ILE A 58 7.14 8.65 -8.65
C ILE A 58 6.15 9.06 -7.56
N ALA A 59 5.32 8.14 -7.04
CA ALA A 59 4.33 8.46 -6.02
C ALA A 59 4.98 9.05 -4.74
N PHE A 60 6.08 8.47 -4.26
CA PHE A 60 6.79 8.98 -3.10
C PHE A 60 7.54 10.29 -3.37
N ILE A 61 8.12 10.45 -4.56
CA ILE A 61 8.78 11.69 -4.98
C ILE A 61 7.75 12.83 -5.05
N VAL A 62 6.57 12.57 -5.61
CA VAL A 62 5.47 13.53 -5.68
C VAL A 62 5.00 13.92 -4.30
N LEU A 63 4.75 12.97 -3.40
CA LEU A 63 4.37 13.25 -2.01
C LEU A 63 5.42 14.10 -1.29
N GLY A 64 6.70 13.73 -1.42
CA GLY A 64 7.80 14.47 -0.79
C GLY A 64 7.95 15.90 -1.32
N SER A 65 7.77 16.08 -2.63
CA SER A 65 7.82 17.39 -3.29
C SER A 65 6.62 18.25 -2.89
N PHE A 66 5.45 17.64 -2.80
CA PHE A 66 4.22 18.27 -2.34
C PHE A 66 4.36 18.81 -0.91
N LEU A 67 4.79 17.98 0.04
CA LEU A 67 4.95 18.39 1.44
C LEU A 67 5.93 19.56 1.61
N ASN A 68 6.95 19.60 0.77
CA ASN A 68 7.88 20.72 0.78
C ASN A 68 7.25 22.05 0.33
N LYS A 69 6.32 22.01 -0.64
CA LYS A 69 5.62 23.20 -1.17
C LYS A 69 4.41 23.62 -0.32
N SER A 70 3.76 22.70 0.37
CA SER A 70 2.50 22.94 1.10
C SER A 70 2.65 23.66 2.42
N GLY A 71 3.86 24.08 2.81
CA GLY A 71 4.11 24.69 4.11
C GLY A 71 4.11 23.70 5.29
N TYR A 72 4.09 22.38 5.01
CA TYR A 72 4.15 21.35 6.04
C TYR A 72 5.32 21.55 7.01
N THR A 73 6.47 21.98 6.50
CA THR A 73 7.70 22.19 7.30
C THR A 73 7.59 23.37 8.27
N GLN A 74 6.63 24.27 8.05
CA GLN A 74 6.40 25.47 8.86
C GLN A 74 5.19 25.30 9.79
N SER A 75 4.42 24.22 9.66
CA SER A 75 3.21 24.02 10.46
C SER A 75 3.56 23.61 11.89
N PRO A 76 3.04 24.32 12.92
CA PRO A 76 3.23 23.96 14.31
C PRO A 76 2.51 22.64 14.68
N HIS A 77 1.54 22.22 13.88
CA HIS A 77 0.72 21.04 14.09
C HIS A 77 0.99 19.91 13.09
N GLN A 78 2.27 19.66 12.78
CA GLN A 78 2.70 18.66 11.80
C GLN A 78 2.08 17.29 11.98
N GLN A 79 1.83 16.90 13.22
CA GLN A 79 1.28 15.58 13.57
C GLN A 79 -0.16 15.36 13.10
N SER A 80 -0.87 16.41 12.73
CA SER A 80 -2.26 16.36 12.28
C SER A 80 -2.50 17.14 10.99
N PHE A 81 -1.44 17.40 10.20
CA PHE A 81 -1.53 18.25 9.01
C PHE A 81 -2.67 17.84 8.07
N LEU A 82 -2.75 16.56 7.70
CA LEU A 82 -3.83 16.06 6.85
C LEU A 82 -5.19 16.15 7.56
N LEU A 83 -5.25 15.73 8.83
CA LEU A 83 -6.48 15.82 9.63
C LEU A 83 -6.96 17.26 9.81
N MET A 84 -6.04 18.18 10.04
CA MET A 84 -6.34 19.61 10.15
C MET A 84 -6.89 20.15 8.82
N LYS A 85 -6.23 19.87 7.69
CA LYS A 85 -6.73 20.23 6.36
C LYS A 85 -8.11 19.64 6.08
N MET A 86 -8.37 18.41 6.52
CA MET A 86 -9.70 17.80 6.38
C MET A 86 -10.74 18.50 7.26
N GLN A 87 -10.42 18.79 8.51
CA GLN A 87 -11.35 19.46 9.44
C GLN A 87 -11.64 20.90 9.04
N ASP A 88 -10.64 21.60 8.51
CA ASP A 88 -10.77 22.99 8.08
C ASP A 88 -11.59 23.14 6.79
N LYS A 89 -11.49 22.18 5.86
CA LYS A 89 -12.06 22.27 4.53
C LYS A 89 -13.28 21.39 4.28
N LEU A 90 -13.46 20.35 5.09
CA LEU A 90 -14.54 19.37 4.90
C LEU A 90 -15.60 19.51 5.97
N SER A 91 -16.83 19.53 5.56
CA SER A 91 -18.00 19.52 6.43
C SER A 91 -19.05 18.49 5.96
N GLY A 92 -19.91 18.08 6.88
CA GLY A 92 -21.04 17.22 6.56
C GLY A 92 -20.65 15.91 5.88
N MET A 93 -21.34 15.59 4.78
CA MET A 93 -21.21 14.32 4.07
C MET A 93 -19.81 14.09 3.45
N ASN A 94 -19.12 15.16 3.01
CA ASN A 94 -17.75 15.05 2.51
C ASN A 94 -16.81 14.43 3.56
N LEU A 95 -16.91 14.87 4.80
CA LEU A 95 -16.08 14.35 5.89
C LEU A 95 -16.42 12.88 6.22
N TYR A 96 -17.71 12.52 6.18
CA TYR A 96 -18.13 11.13 6.41
C TYR A 96 -17.63 10.20 5.31
N VAL A 97 -17.77 10.55 4.04
CA VAL A 97 -17.31 9.75 2.90
C VAL A 97 -15.79 9.57 2.93
N VAL A 98 -15.04 10.63 3.21
CA VAL A 98 -13.59 10.53 3.33
C VAL A 98 -13.19 9.62 4.50
N ARG A 99 -13.85 9.74 5.66
CA ARG A 99 -13.60 8.85 6.79
C ARG A 99 -13.93 7.39 6.47
N LEU A 100 -15.04 7.14 5.78
CA LEU A 100 -15.40 5.80 5.31
C LEU A 100 -14.32 5.22 4.40
N PHE A 101 -13.83 5.99 3.44
CA PHE A 101 -12.78 5.54 2.53
C PHE A 101 -11.45 5.29 3.25
N TYR A 102 -11.12 6.06 4.29
CA TYR A 102 -9.98 5.75 5.15
C TYR A 102 -10.14 4.44 5.93
N LEU A 103 -11.36 4.12 6.36
CA LEU A 103 -11.65 2.81 6.97
C LEU A 103 -11.49 1.70 5.94
N LEU A 104 -12.06 1.85 4.75
CA LEU A 104 -11.96 0.87 3.67
C LEU A 104 -10.50 0.63 3.24
N SER A 105 -9.70 1.69 3.09
CA SER A 105 -8.26 1.54 2.83
C SER A 105 -7.52 0.78 3.95
N GLY A 106 -7.95 0.96 5.21
CA GLY A 106 -7.43 0.15 6.31
C GLY A 106 -7.84 -1.32 6.19
N ILE A 107 -9.07 -1.59 5.78
CA ILE A 107 -9.57 -2.95 5.54
C ILE A 107 -8.75 -3.64 4.45
N GLU A 108 -8.45 -2.96 3.36
CA GLU A 108 -7.56 -3.46 2.30
C GLU A 108 -6.25 -3.99 2.87
N ILE A 109 -5.58 -3.19 3.69
CA ILE A 109 -4.30 -3.56 4.28
C ILE A 109 -4.44 -4.82 5.13
N TRP A 110 -5.45 -4.89 5.98
CA TRP A 110 -5.71 -6.07 6.81
C TRP A 110 -5.99 -7.31 5.97
N LEU A 111 -6.84 -7.20 4.94
CA LEU A 111 -7.18 -8.31 4.05
C LEU A 111 -5.94 -8.88 3.35
N ILE A 112 -5.10 -8.02 2.79
CA ILE A 112 -3.89 -8.45 2.10
C ILE A 112 -2.94 -9.18 3.06
N GLN A 113 -2.73 -8.65 4.28
CA GLN A 113 -1.87 -9.30 5.26
C GLN A 113 -2.45 -10.66 5.71
N PHE A 114 -3.76 -10.75 5.90
CA PHE A 114 -4.41 -12.01 6.27
C PHE A 114 -4.36 -13.05 5.15
N ILE A 115 -4.53 -12.65 3.90
CA ILE A 115 -4.33 -13.55 2.76
C ILE A 115 -2.86 -14.03 2.71
N SER A 116 -1.91 -13.14 2.93
CA SER A 116 -0.48 -13.49 2.96
C SER A 116 -0.17 -14.52 4.06
N ILE A 117 -0.71 -14.33 5.27
CA ILE A 117 -0.55 -15.28 6.38
C ILE A 117 -1.23 -16.61 6.04
N SER A 118 -2.43 -16.60 5.46
CA SER A 118 -3.16 -17.82 5.13
C SER A 118 -2.41 -18.65 4.09
N VAL A 119 -1.82 -18.00 3.09
CA VAL A 119 -0.96 -18.66 2.09
C VAL A 119 0.26 -19.31 2.77
N LEU A 120 0.98 -18.55 3.59
CA LEU A 120 2.14 -19.06 4.33
C LEU A 120 1.78 -20.24 5.24
N SER A 121 0.68 -20.11 5.97
CA SER A 121 0.20 -21.15 6.89
C SER A 121 -0.13 -22.46 6.18
N THR A 122 -0.84 -22.38 5.06
CA THR A 122 -1.27 -23.56 4.31
C THR A 122 -0.08 -24.28 3.67
N ILE A 123 0.85 -23.52 3.09
CA ILE A 123 1.95 -24.11 2.30
C ILE A 123 3.06 -24.63 3.20
N MET A 124 3.40 -23.90 4.28
CA MET A 124 4.57 -24.25 5.08
C MET A 124 4.26 -25.14 6.29
N PHE A 125 3.08 -24.98 6.88
CA PHE A 125 2.77 -25.65 8.16
C PHE A 125 1.60 -26.60 8.07
N ASN A 126 0.86 -26.60 6.97
CA ASN A 126 -0.40 -27.35 6.82
C ASN A 126 -1.37 -27.14 8.01
N ILE A 127 -1.36 -25.93 8.60
CA ILE A 127 -2.20 -25.56 9.72
C ILE A 127 -3.50 -24.96 9.19
N PRO A 128 -4.67 -25.25 9.79
CA PRO A 128 -5.92 -24.65 9.38
C PRO A 128 -5.87 -23.11 9.45
N VAL A 129 -6.22 -22.45 8.34
CA VAL A 129 -6.17 -21.00 8.19
C VAL A 129 -6.85 -20.23 9.34
N PRO A 130 -8.08 -20.61 9.81
CA PRO A 130 -8.74 -19.89 10.89
C PRO A 130 -7.95 -19.88 12.19
N PHE A 131 -7.28 -20.98 12.50
CA PHE A 131 -6.46 -21.11 13.72
C PHE A 131 -5.23 -20.21 13.64
N THR A 132 -4.53 -20.22 12.50
CA THR A 132 -3.35 -19.38 12.29
C THR A 132 -3.70 -17.89 12.37
N LEU A 133 -4.82 -17.48 11.73
CA LEU A 133 -5.29 -16.10 11.78
C LEU A 133 -5.67 -15.66 13.19
N ALA A 134 -6.34 -16.53 13.96
CA ALA A 134 -6.69 -16.24 15.36
C ALA A 134 -5.43 -16.08 16.24
N LEU A 135 -4.48 -17.00 16.13
CA LEU A 135 -3.21 -16.94 16.85
C LEU A 135 -2.43 -15.69 16.50
N PHE A 136 -2.37 -15.36 15.20
CA PHE A 136 -1.70 -14.16 14.72
C PHE A 136 -2.37 -12.89 15.25
N LEU A 137 -3.70 -12.80 15.25
CA LEU A 137 -4.42 -11.65 15.79
C LEU A 137 -4.15 -11.45 17.28
N ILE A 138 -4.17 -12.53 18.07
CA ILE A 138 -3.83 -12.49 19.50
C ILE A 138 -2.40 -11.97 19.69
N GLY A 139 -1.45 -12.50 18.92
CA GLY A 139 -0.06 -12.04 18.94
C GLY A 139 0.06 -10.55 18.61
N MET A 140 -0.63 -10.08 17.58
CA MET A 140 -0.66 -8.67 17.19
C MET A 140 -1.18 -7.75 18.31
N LEU A 141 -2.25 -8.15 18.99
CA LEU A 141 -2.80 -7.40 20.11
C LEU A 141 -1.85 -7.34 21.30
N ALA A 142 -1.12 -8.43 21.55
CA ALA A 142 -0.07 -8.48 22.56
C ALA A 142 1.10 -7.54 22.19
N PHE A 143 1.58 -7.61 20.93
CA PHE A 143 2.66 -6.74 20.44
C PHE A 143 2.28 -5.25 20.47
N ASP A 144 1.05 -4.86 20.16
CA ASP A 144 0.62 -3.46 20.25
C ASP A 144 0.69 -2.92 21.67
N ARG A 145 0.44 -3.77 22.66
CA ARG A 145 0.55 -3.40 24.08
C ARG A 145 1.99 -3.37 24.61
N LEU A 146 2.81 -4.31 24.18
CA LEU A 146 4.16 -4.51 24.69
C LEU A 146 5.18 -3.58 24.01
N LEU A 147 5.04 -3.34 22.70
CA LEU A 147 6.02 -2.60 21.94
C LEU A 147 5.78 -1.09 22.03
N SER A 148 6.84 -0.35 22.32
CA SER A 148 6.90 1.09 22.13
C SER A 148 7.15 1.42 20.62
N ILE A 149 7.04 2.70 20.24
CA ILE A 149 7.43 3.15 18.89
C ILE A 149 8.89 2.83 18.59
N LYS A 150 9.78 2.96 19.60
CA LYS A 150 11.20 2.59 19.45
C LYS A 150 11.38 1.10 19.20
N GLY A 151 10.58 0.25 19.87
CA GLY A 151 10.59 -1.19 19.66
C GLY A 151 10.14 -1.58 18.24
N ILE A 152 9.13 -0.92 17.71
CA ILE A 152 8.71 -1.13 16.30
C ILE A 152 9.83 -0.73 15.34
N LEU A 153 10.45 0.44 15.53
CA LEU A 153 11.56 0.87 14.68
C LEU A 153 12.76 -0.09 14.72
N TRP A 154 13.01 -0.73 15.86
CA TRP A 154 14.03 -1.76 15.97
C TRP A 154 13.67 -3.01 15.18
N LEU A 155 12.41 -3.47 15.26
CA LEU A 155 11.91 -4.57 14.43
C LEU A 155 11.94 -4.22 12.94
N ASP A 156 11.56 -3.00 12.57
CA ASP A 156 11.63 -2.49 11.20
C ASP A 156 13.08 -2.55 10.68
N THR A 157 14.04 -2.13 11.51
CA THR A 157 15.47 -2.14 11.15
C THR A 157 15.97 -3.58 10.93
N LEU A 158 15.65 -4.48 11.86
CA LEU A 158 15.99 -5.90 11.74
C LEU A 158 15.39 -6.51 10.48
N PHE A 159 14.10 -6.28 10.25
CA PHE A 159 13.39 -6.72 9.05
C PHE A 159 14.06 -6.23 7.77
N ILE A 160 14.37 -4.95 7.67
CA ILE A 160 14.98 -4.35 6.47
C ILE A 160 16.38 -4.93 6.23
N ILE A 161 17.20 -5.10 7.26
CA ILE A 161 18.54 -5.72 7.13
C ILE A 161 18.41 -7.15 6.59
N LEU A 162 17.55 -7.96 7.21
CA LEU A 162 17.34 -9.36 6.79
C LEU A 162 16.81 -9.44 5.35
N LEU A 163 15.86 -8.58 4.99
CA LEU A 163 15.30 -8.51 3.66
C LEU A 163 16.36 -8.19 2.60
N PHE A 164 17.17 -7.14 2.81
CA PHE A 164 18.22 -6.78 1.86
C PHE A 164 19.26 -7.89 1.73
N SER A 165 19.63 -8.52 2.84
CA SER A 165 20.57 -9.66 2.81
C SER A 165 20.02 -10.80 1.94
N LEU A 166 18.75 -11.14 2.10
CA LEU A 166 18.11 -12.20 1.32
C LEU A 166 17.96 -11.84 -0.17
N LEU A 167 17.56 -10.59 -0.47
CA LEU A 167 17.41 -10.12 -1.85
C LEU A 167 18.72 -10.03 -2.62
N ILE A 168 19.83 -9.84 -1.94
CA ILE A 168 21.15 -9.85 -2.54
C ILE A 168 21.66 -11.30 -2.68
N PHE A 169 21.49 -12.12 -1.64
CA PHE A 169 22.02 -13.46 -1.59
C PHE A 169 21.37 -14.40 -2.61
N ILE A 170 20.05 -14.40 -2.73
CA ILE A 170 19.33 -15.32 -3.63
C ILE A 170 19.74 -15.14 -5.10
N PRO A 171 19.67 -13.92 -5.71
CA PRO A 171 20.05 -13.77 -7.10
C PRO A 171 21.53 -14.08 -7.35
N ILE A 172 22.43 -13.64 -6.47
CA ILE A 172 23.86 -13.91 -6.64
C ILE A 172 24.11 -15.42 -6.63
N PHE A 173 23.61 -16.12 -5.62
CA PHE A 173 23.76 -17.55 -5.51
C PHE A 173 23.26 -18.26 -6.77
N TYR A 174 22.07 -17.89 -7.23
CA TYR A 174 21.42 -18.56 -8.34
C TYR A 174 22.10 -18.27 -9.70
N PHE A 175 22.42 -17.02 -9.98
CA PHE A 175 23.09 -16.64 -11.22
C PHE A 175 24.55 -17.12 -11.30
N VAL A 176 25.22 -17.28 -10.15
CA VAL A 176 26.56 -17.86 -10.12
C VAL A 176 26.52 -19.36 -10.44
N GLN A 177 25.48 -20.08 -9.96
CA GLN A 177 25.35 -21.51 -10.22
C GLN A 177 24.88 -21.84 -11.63
N ASN A 178 23.88 -21.13 -12.13
CA ASN A 178 23.16 -21.52 -13.35
C ASN A 178 23.53 -20.65 -14.57
N GLY A 179 24.10 -19.48 -14.35
CA GLY A 179 24.36 -18.50 -15.40
C GLY A 179 23.12 -17.68 -15.81
N ALA A 180 23.33 -16.44 -16.21
CA ALA A 180 22.24 -15.54 -16.64
C ALA A 180 21.63 -15.96 -17.98
N SER A 181 22.41 -16.48 -18.89
CA SER A 181 21.94 -16.97 -20.21
C SER A 181 20.95 -18.13 -20.05
N THR A 182 21.23 -19.08 -19.17
CA THR A 182 20.37 -20.23 -18.91
C THR A 182 19.00 -19.82 -18.37
N VAL A 183 18.98 -18.85 -17.46
CA VAL A 183 17.72 -18.31 -16.93
C VAL A 183 16.92 -17.60 -18.02
N TYR A 184 17.58 -16.79 -18.86
CA TYR A 184 16.93 -16.11 -19.99
C TYR A 184 16.34 -17.08 -20.99
N GLU A 185 17.11 -18.07 -21.40
CA GLU A 185 16.67 -19.09 -22.37
C GLU A 185 15.53 -19.93 -21.81
N GLY A 186 15.59 -20.32 -20.55
CA GLY A 186 14.50 -21.04 -19.89
C GLY A 186 13.19 -20.23 -19.86
N ILE A 187 13.24 -18.96 -19.48
CA ILE A 187 12.05 -18.08 -19.52
C ILE A 187 11.53 -17.92 -20.96
N ARG A 188 12.41 -17.73 -21.93
CA ARG A 188 12.03 -17.63 -23.34
C ARG A 188 11.36 -18.91 -23.85
N LEU A 189 11.80 -20.07 -23.38
CA LEU A 189 11.24 -21.35 -23.79
C LEU A 189 9.87 -21.60 -23.16
N TYR A 190 9.74 -21.40 -21.85
CA TYR A 190 8.53 -21.76 -21.09
C TYR A 190 7.52 -20.63 -21.02
N HIS A 191 7.97 -19.37 -21.02
CA HIS A 191 7.12 -18.19 -20.85
C HIS A 191 7.45 -17.05 -21.84
N PRO A 192 7.41 -17.31 -23.16
CA PRO A 192 7.81 -16.32 -24.18
C PRO A 192 6.98 -15.05 -24.16
N TYR A 193 5.74 -15.12 -23.69
CA TYR A 193 4.83 -13.97 -23.58
C TYR A 193 5.35 -12.89 -22.60
N LEU A 194 6.20 -13.24 -21.62
CA LEU A 194 6.75 -12.26 -20.68
C LEU A 194 7.65 -11.22 -21.36
N PHE A 195 8.24 -11.56 -22.49
CA PHE A 195 9.07 -10.66 -23.30
C PHE A 195 8.32 -9.99 -24.46
N TYR A 196 6.99 -10.16 -24.52
CA TYR A 196 6.19 -9.53 -25.55
C TYR A 196 5.89 -8.07 -25.19
N PHE A 197 6.60 -7.12 -25.84
CA PHE A 197 6.55 -5.69 -25.51
C PHE A 197 5.47 -4.91 -26.28
N LYS A 198 4.85 -5.50 -27.31
CA LYS A 198 3.86 -4.82 -28.16
C LYS A 198 2.42 -5.00 -27.65
N ASN A 199 2.20 -4.96 -26.37
CA ASN A 199 0.86 -5.03 -25.81
C ASN A 199 0.34 -3.62 -25.48
N SER A 200 -0.75 -3.19 -26.14
CA SER A 200 -1.40 -1.90 -25.90
C SER A 200 -1.95 -1.75 -24.47
N GLU A 201 -2.29 -2.86 -23.83
CA GLU A 201 -2.77 -2.88 -22.44
C GLU A 201 -1.68 -2.48 -21.44
N ILE A 202 -0.39 -2.67 -21.77
CA ILE A 202 0.73 -2.26 -20.90
C ILE A 202 0.72 -0.73 -20.69
N MET A 203 0.43 0.04 -21.74
CA MET A 203 0.39 1.49 -21.63
C MET A 203 -0.77 1.94 -20.74
N LEU A 204 -1.94 1.32 -20.91
CA LEU A 204 -3.10 1.57 -20.05
C LEU A 204 -2.80 1.15 -18.61
N PHE A 205 -2.20 -0.01 -18.42
CA PHE A 205 -1.77 -0.50 -17.11
C PHE A 205 -0.82 0.50 -16.44
N TYR A 206 0.18 1.03 -17.17
CA TYR A 206 1.12 2.00 -16.62
C TYR A 206 0.42 3.26 -16.11
N VAL A 207 -0.47 3.85 -16.90
CA VAL A 207 -1.21 5.05 -16.49
C VAL A 207 -2.09 4.76 -15.28
N VAL A 208 -2.83 3.67 -15.31
CA VAL A 208 -3.75 3.26 -14.23
C VAL A 208 -3.00 2.96 -12.94
N ILE A 209 -1.91 2.19 -13.02
CA ILE A 209 -1.13 1.84 -11.83
C ILE A 209 -0.42 3.05 -11.22
N GLN A 210 0.04 4.00 -12.07
CA GLN A 210 0.62 5.25 -11.59
C GLN A 210 -0.39 6.06 -10.78
N LEU A 211 -1.63 6.17 -11.26
CA LEU A 211 -2.71 6.88 -10.57
C LEU A 211 -3.13 6.14 -9.30
N ALA A 212 -3.26 4.82 -9.35
CA ALA A 212 -3.65 4.00 -8.21
C ALA A 212 -2.64 4.10 -7.07
N ILE A 213 -1.35 3.91 -7.36
CA ILE A 213 -0.28 4.00 -6.35
C ILE A 213 -0.16 5.42 -5.82
N LEU A 214 -0.25 6.45 -6.67
CA LEU A 214 -0.24 7.84 -6.22
C LEU A 214 -1.41 8.12 -5.28
N GLY A 215 -2.63 7.69 -5.64
CA GLY A 215 -3.81 7.79 -4.79
C GLY A 215 -3.63 7.06 -3.47
N GLN A 216 -3.12 5.83 -3.50
CA GLN A 216 -2.85 5.03 -2.31
C GLN A 216 -1.83 5.71 -1.38
N VAL A 217 -0.69 6.19 -1.90
CA VAL A 217 0.34 6.87 -1.11
C VAL A 217 -0.18 8.17 -0.49
N LEU A 218 -0.92 8.96 -1.25
CA LEU A 218 -1.51 10.22 -0.76
C LEU A 218 -2.64 9.99 0.26
N PHE A 219 -3.31 8.84 0.18
CA PHE A 219 -4.45 8.51 1.03
C PHE A 219 -4.10 7.55 2.18
N ASP A 220 -2.87 7.02 2.24
CA ASP A 220 -2.46 6.08 3.30
C ASP A 220 -2.23 6.79 4.65
N LYS A 221 -3.17 6.58 5.60
CA LYS A 221 -3.07 7.15 6.95
C LYS A 221 -1.83 6.72 7.74
N SER A 222 -1.32 5.51 7.47
CA SER A 222 -0.13 4.99 8.13
C SER A 222 1.12 5.72 7.67
N THR A 223 1.23 6.06 6.39
CA THR A 223 2.30 6.91 5.87
C THR A 223 2.26 8.30 6.49
N TRP A 224 1.08 8.94 6.59
CA TRP A 224 0.94 10.22 7.28
C TRP A 224 1.27 10.14 8.76
N TYR A 225 0.92 9.04 9.41
CA TYR A 225 1.28 8.78 10.80
C TYR A 225 2.80 8.72 11.00
N LEU A 226 3.52 8.01 10.14
CA LEU A 226 4.98 7.89 10.18
C LEU A 226 5.68 9.20 9.84
N ILE A 227 5.21 9.93 8.81
CA ILE A 227 5.74 11.24 8.43
C ILE A 227 5.72 12.21 9.63
N ALA A 228 4.70 12.14 10.49
CA ALA A 228 4.60 13.00 11.67
C ALA A 228 5.73 12.79 12.70
N PHE A 229 6.44 11.67 12.68
CA PHE A 229 7.60 11.42 13.53
C PHE A 229 8.93 11.85 12.90
N ILE A 230 8.96 12.12 11.60
CA ILE A 230 10.19 12.53 10.90
C ILE A 230 10.40 14.03 11.10
N LYS A 231 11.64 14.45 11.35
CA LYS A 231 12.00 15.87 11.44
C LYS A 231 11.54 16.60 10.16
N PRO A 232 10.79 17.72 10.23
CA PRO A 232 10.16 18.35 9.08
C PRO A 232 11.09 18.62 7.92
N LYS A 233 12.27 19.20 8.19
CA LYS A 233 13.29 19.49 7.19
C LYS A 233 13.85 18.24 6.49
N LYS A 234 13.61 17.04 7.05
CA LYS A 234 14.12 15.77 6.54
C LYS A 234 13.05 14.93 5.81
N VAL A 235 11.77 15.29 5.92
CA VAL A 235 10.63 14.53 5.34
C VAL A 235 10.81 14.34 3.84
N ARG A 236 11.10 15.41 3.09
CA ARG A 236 11.31 15.32 1.64
C ARG A 236 12.40 14.32 1.27
N ARG A 237 13.56 14.39 1.96
CA ARG A 237 14.68 13.46 1.70
C ARG A 237 14.31 12.04 2.06
N SER A 238 13.62 11.82 3.19
CA SER A 238 13.17 10.48 3.59
C SER A 238 12.21 9.88 2.58
N LEU A 239 11.22 10.61 2.12
CA LEU A 239 10.26 10.13 1.12
C LEU A 239 10.92 9.86 -0.24
N PHE A 240 11.79 10.76 -0.71
CA PHE A 240 12.54 10.55 -1.94
C PHE A 240 13.38 9.26 -1.87
N SER A 241 14.19 9.13 -0.82
CA SER A 241 15.03 7.94 -0.63
C SER A 241 14.20 6.67 -0.49
N SER A 242 13.06 6.73 0.24
CA SER A 242 12.15 5.59 0.36
C SER A 242 11.57 5.20 -1.00
N GLY A 243 11.16 6.16 -1.83
CA GLY A 243 10.64 5.88 -3.17
C GLY A 243 11.65 5.16 -4.06
N VAL A 244 12.91 5.65 -4.08
CA VAL A 244 13.98 5.02 -4.86
C VAL A 244 14.29 3.60 -4.35
N VAL A 245 14.42 3.44 -3.03
CA VAL A 245 14.70 2.12 -2.43
C VAL A 245 13.54 1.15 -2.66
N LEU A 246 12.29 1.58 -2.50
CA LEU A 246 11.12 0.75 -2.81
C LEU A 246 11.12 0.31 -4.27
N ALA A 247 11.45 1.20 -5.19
CA ALA A 247 11.55 0.88 -6.60
C ALA A 247 12.62 -0.21 -6.87
N LEU A 248 13.79 -0.06 -6.28
CA LEU A 248 14.86 -1.06 -6.40
C LEU A 248 14.45 -2.41 -5.81
N LEU A 249 13.77 -2.41 -4.67
CA LEU A 249 13.25 -3.63 -4.05
C LEU A 249 12.20 -4.32 -4.94
N THR A 250 11.26 -3.57 -5.50
CA THR A 250 10.26 -4.11 -6.42
C THR A 250 10.91 -4.77 -7.63
N LEU A 251 11.92 -4.12 -8.19
CA LEU A 251 12.68 -4.66 -9.31
C LEU A 251 13.42 -5.96 -8.92
N SER A 252 14.00 -5.99 -7.72
CA SER A 252 14.68 -7.19 -7.20
C SER A 252 13.71 -8.36 -7.02
N PHE A 253 12.50 -8.14 -6.50
CA PHE A 253 11.47 -9.16 -6.42
C PHE A 253 11.01 -9.65 -7.79
N THR A 254 10.90 -8.74 -8.76
CA THR A 254 10.60 -9.10 -10.16
C THR A 254 11.70 -10.02 -10.72
N ALA A 255 12.97 -9.71 -10.47
CA ALA A 255 14.10 -10.53 -10.90
C ALA A 255 14.12 -11.91 -10.23
N ILE A 256 13.82 -11.99 -8.92
CA ILE A 256 13.71 -13.28 -8.21
C ILE A 256 12.61 -14.13 -8.81
N LEU A 257 11.47 -13.54 -9.17
CA LEU A 257 10.41 -14.30 -9.81
C LEU A 257 10.80 -14.82 -11.20
N MET A 258 11.56 -14.06 -11.96
CA MET A 258 12.09 -14.56 -13.25
C MET A 258 12.94 -15.82 -13.04
N ILE A 259 13.72 -15.89 -11.96
CA ILE A 259 14.45 -17.08 -11.58
C ILE A 259 13.51 -18.26 -11.27
N ALA A 260 12.36 -17.99 -10.61
CA ALA A 260 11.37 -19.03 -10.34
C ALA A 260 10.69 -19.57 -11.60
N LEU A 261 10.50 -18.74 -12.61
CA LEU A 261 9.79 -19.08 -13.84
C LEU A 261 10.65 -19.83 -14.86
N TYR A 262 11.98 -19.72 -14.80
CA TYR A 262 12.86 -20.33 -15.81
C TYR A 262 12.84 -21.86 -15.79
N SER A 263 12.52 -22.48 -14.63
CA SER A 263 12.42 -23.93 -14.49
C SER A 263 11.13 -24.52 -15.07
N GLY A 264 10.27 -23.71 -15.67
CA GLY A 264 9.01 -24.15 -16.26
C GLY A 264 7.91 -24.37 -15.21
N SER A 265 8.05 -23.86 -14.00
CA SER A 265 7.02 -23.95 -12.99
C SER A 265 5.77 -23.21 -13.41
N TYR A 266 4.63 -23.89 -13.38
CA TYR A 266 3.30 -23.34 -13.65
C TYR A 266 2.47 -23.40 -12.37
N GLY A 267 1.79 -22.33 -12.04
CA GLY A 267 0.90 -22.32 -10.88
C GLY A 267 0.40 -20.94 -10.49
N GLN A 268 -0.42 -20.89 -9.45
CA GLN A 268 -0.79 -19.61 -8.86
C GLN A 268 0.47 -18.93 -8.32
N PHE A 269 0.63 -17.67 -8.67
CA PHE A 269 1.82 -16.88 -8.38
C PHE A 269 2.31 -16.98 -6.92
N GLN A 270 1.40 -17.02 -5.96
CA GLN A 270 1.70 -17.14 -4.54
C GLN A 270 2.40 -18.47 -4.21
N ILE A 271 2.02 -19.52 -4.93
CA ILE A 271 2.61 -20.86 -4.80
C ILE A 271 3.98 -20.87 -5.47
N LEU A 272 4.16 -20.22 -6.61
CA LEU A 272 5.42 -20.21 -7.34
C LEU A 272 6.62 -19.69 -6.53
N ILE A 273 6.46 -18.57 -5.82
CA ILE A 273 7.56 -18.06 -4.97
C ILE A 273 7.92 -19.04 -3.86
N LEU A 274 6.92 -19.64 -3.24
CA LEU A 274 7.14 -20.56 -2.13
C LEU A 274 7.67 -21.91 -2.62
N THR A 275 7.17 -22.43 -3.74
CA THR A 275 7.71 -23.62 -4.41
C THR A 275 9.14 -23.38 -4.83
N PHE A 276 9.45 -22.21 -5.40
CA PHE A 276 10.81 -21.82 -5.74
C PHE A 276 11.74 -21.84 -4.52
N LEU A 277 11.34 -21.24 -3.41
CA LEU A 277 12.14 -21.23 -2.18
C LEU A 277 12.30 -22.62 -1.60
N TYR A 278 11.32 -23.49 -1.82
CA TYR A 278 11.35 -24.87 -1.35
C TYR A 278 12.20 -25.78 -2.25
N GLU A 279 12.08 -25.66 -3.58
CA GLU A 279 12.79 -26.47 -4.56
C GLU A 279 14.27 -26.06 -4.73
N VAL A 280 14.55 -24.77 -4.68
CA VAL A 280 15.87 -24.23 -5.05
C VAL A 280 16.89 -24.37 -3.93
N GLN A 281 16.43 -24.57 -2.66
CA GLN A 281 17.44 -24.44 -1.61
C GLN A 281 17.22 -25.08 -0.24
N PRO A 282 18.31 -25.24 0.53
CA PRO A 282 18.25 -25.78 1.88
C PRO A 282 17.27 -24.99 2.75
N GLY A 283 16.54 -25.68 3.64
CA GLY A 283 15.45 -25.16 4.47
C GLY A 283 15.74 -23.85 5.23
N PHE A 284 17.01 -23.44 5.32
CA PHE A 284 17.43 -22.18 5.91
C PHE A 284 16.89 -20.94 5.16
N LEU A 285 16.94 -20.91 3.81
CA LEU A 285 16.46 -19.75 3.04
C LEU A 285 14.94 -19.65 3.09
N THR A 286 14.26 -20.77 3.06
CA THR A 286 12.81 -20.83 3.23
C THR A 286 12.40 -20.31 4.61
N PHE A 287 13.11 -20.74 5.66
CA PHE A 287 12.88 -20.26 7.02
C PHE A 287 13.16 -18.74 7.14
N ALA A 288 14.27 -18.26 6.58
CA ALA A 288 14.60 -16.83 6.58
C ALA A 288 13.54 -15.99 5.86
N PHE A 289 13.05 -16.43 4.70
CA PHE A 289 11.97 -15.77 3.97
C PHE A 289 10.67 -15.70 4.78
N LEU A 290 10.33 -16.80 5.46
CA LEU A 290 9.16 -16.86 6.32
C LEU A 290 9.25 -15.85 7.48
N VAL A 291 10.37 -15.83 8.20
CA VAL A 291 10.61 -14.89 9.31
C VAL A 291 10.53 -13.46 8.81
N ILE A 292 11.14 -13.14 7.67
CA ILE A 292 11.09 -11.80 7.06
C ILE A 292 9.65 -11.43 6.71
N THR A 293 8.90 -12.33 6.10
CA THR A 293 7.51 -12.07 5.72
C THR A 293 6.62 -11.86 6.95
N LEU A 294 6.79 -12.65 7.99
CA LEU A 294 6.06 -12.47 9.26
C LEU A 294 6.40 -11.13 9.92
N LEU A 295 7.67 -10.74 9.95
CA LEU A 295 8.08 -9.43 10.47
C LEU A 295 7.47 -8.29 9.66
N ALA A 296 7.45 -8.38 8.33
CA ALA A 296 6.83 -7.39 7.45
C ALA A 296 5.34 -7.21 7.75
N ILE A 297 4.63 -8.32 7.93
CA ILE A 297 3.19 -8.32 8.23
C ILE A 297 2.95 -7.70 9.61
N ILE A 298 3.70 -8.12 10.63
CA ILE A 298 3.56 -7.62 12.00
C ILE A 298 3.79 -6.12 12.06
N THR A 299 4.90 -5.63 11.52
CA THR A 299 5.25 -4.20 11.57
C THR A 299 4.24 -3.35 10.80
N THR A 300 3.81 -3.79 9.62
CA THR A 300 2.78 -3.11 8.83
C THR A 300 1.47 -2.96 9.61
N LEU A 301 0.97 -4.05 10.20
CA LEU A 301 -0.29 -4.04 10.93
C LEU A 301 -0.21 -3.24 12.24
N LEU A 302 0.91 -3.28 12.96
CA LEU A 302 1.11 -2.47 14.15
C LEU A 302 1.06 -0.97 13.85
N VAL A 303 1.69 -0.54 12.77
CA VAL A 303 1.65 0.85 12.33
C VAL A 303 0.23 1.24 11.90
N GLU A 304 -0.46 0.36 11.16
CA GLU A 304 -1.84 0.58 10.72
C GLU A 304 -2.82 0.71 11.90
N MET A 305 -2.71 -0.17 12.90
CA MET A 305 -3.53 -0.09 14.11
C MET A 305 -3.34 1.25 14.83
N ARG A 306 -2.09 1.68 15.00
CA ARG A 306 -1.77 2.95 15.69
C ARG A 306 -2.19 4.17 14.90
N ALA A 307 -2.00 4.15 13.58
CA ALA A 307 -2.48 5.20 12.70
C ALA A 307 -4.01 5.33 12.78
N THR A 308 -4.72 4.21 12.72
CA THR A 308 -6.19 4.17 12.81
C THR A 308 -6.68 4.71 14.16
N LYS A 309 -6.08 4.25 15.27
CA LYS A 309 -6.39 4.74 16.62
C LYS A 309 -6.22 6.25 16.75
N ARG A 310 -5.17 6.78 16.14
CA ARG A 310 -4.91 8.22 16.15
C ARG A 310 -5.86 9.00 15.25
N PHE A 311 -6.10 8.48 14.04
CA PHE A 311 -6.95 9.13 13.06
C PHE A 311 -8.40 9.28 13.53
N PHE A 312 -8.97 8.25 14.14
CA PHE A 312 -10.36 8.25 14.60
C PHE A 312 -10.55 8.78 16.03
N SER A 313 -9.45 9.12 16.74
CA SER A 313 -9.51 9.71 18.09
C SER A 313 -10.38 8.91 19.08
N THR A 314 -10.53 7.60 18.88
CA THR A 314 -11.40 6.76 19.68
C THR A 314 -10.75 6.38 20.97
N ARG A 315 -11.45 6.71 22.10
CA ARG A 315 -11.00 6.35 23.46
C ARG A 315 -11.29 4.89 23.82
N ARG A 316 -12.06 4.18 23.03
CA ARG A 316 -12.57 2.84 23.37
C ARG A 316 -11.83 1.75 22.60
N PRO A 317 -10.91 1.00 23.20
CA PRO A 317 -10.10 0.00 22.52
C PRO A 317 -10.90 -1.20 21.98
N TYR A 318 -12.07 -1.50 22.57
CA TYR A 318 -12.86 -2.66 22.16
C TYR A 318 -13.42 -2.56 20.72
N TYR A 319 -13.63 -1.38 20.18
CA TYR A 319 -14.04 -1.23 18.79
C TYR A 319 -13.00 -1.79 17.80
N TYR A 320 -11.72 -1.70 18.13
CA TYR A 320 -10.66 -2.27 17.29
C TYR A 320 -10.67 -3.78 17.34
N TYR A 321 -10.95 -4.36 18.51
CA TYR A 321 -11.08 -5.81 18.66
C TYR A 321 -12.27 -6.33 17.87
N LEU A 322 -13.41 -5.62 17.90
CA LEU A 322 -14.58 -5.98 17.13
C LEU A 322 -14.32 -5.86 15.63
N ILE A 323 -13.73 -4.76 15.17
CA ILE A 323 -13.33 -4.58 13.77
C ILE A 323 -12.33 -5.66 13.36
N GLY A 324 -11.32 -5.93 14.19
CA GLY A 324 -10.35 -6.99 13.93
C GLY A 324 -10.99 -8.37 13.85
N LEU A 325 -11.95 -8.67 14.71
CA LEU A 325 -12.70 -9.93 14.67
C LEU A 325 -13.58 -10.04 13.41
N LEU A 326 -14.30 -8.99 13.05
CA LEU A 326 -15.11 -8.94 11.82
C LEU A 326 -14.24 -9.09 10.57
N LEU A 327 -13.10 -8.42 10.54
CA LEU A 327 -12.12 -8.53 9.45
C LEU A 327 -11.53 -9.94 9.38
N LEU A 328 -11.27 -10.57 10.52
CA LEU A 328 -10.81 -11.96 10.57
C LEU A 328 -11.86 -12.91 10.00
N LEU A 329 -13.11 -12.80 10.41
CA LEU A 329 -14.21 -13.60 9.86
C LEU A 329 -14.36 -13.37 8.35
N PHE A 330 -14.29 -12.12 7.92
CA PHE A 330 -14.41 -11.76 6.51
C PHE A 330 -13.21 -12.24 5.69
N SER A 331 -11.99 -12.17 6.23
CA SER A 331 -10.77 -12.65 5.56
C SER A 331 -10.74 -14.16 5.39
N VAL A 332 -11.23 -14.92 6.36
CA VAL A 332 -11.43 -16.37 6.23
C VAL A 332 -12.37 -16.69 5.06
N PHE A 333 -13.42 -15.91 4.91
CA PHE A 333 -14.38 -16.07 3.81
C PHE A 333 -13.78 -15.72 2.45
N ILE A 334 -12.96 -14.66 2.38
CA ILE A 334 -12.31 -14.19 1.16
C ILE A 334 -11.09 -15.05 0.79
N SER A 335 -10.29 -15.50 1.76
CA SER A 335 -9.07 -16.27 1.51
C SER A 335 -9.34 -17.59 0.79
N ILE A 336 -10.57 -18.09 0.86
CA ILE A 336 -10.99 -19.31 0.18
C ILE A 336 -11.17 -19.10 -1.35
N LYS A 337 -11.44 -17.88 -1.81
CA LYS A 337 -11.83 -17.62 -3.23
C LYS A 337 -11.19 -16.40 -3.91
N MET A 338 -10.52 -15.50 -3.18
CA MET A 338 -9.96 -14.28 -3.77
C MET A 338 -8.42 -14.31 -3.84
N THR A 339 -7.89 -13.92 -4.99
CA THR A 339 -6.45 -13.66 -5.14
C THR A 339 -6.12 -12.28 -4.57
N ILE A 340 -4.86 -12.08 -4.15
CA ILE A 340 -4.37 -10.77 -3.70
C ILE A 340 -4.57 -9.71 -4.79
N LEU A 341 -4.36 -10.07 -6.04
CA LEU A 341 -4.54 -9.18 -7.18
C LEU A 341 -5.99 -8.67 -7.30
N THR A 342 -6.97 -9.55 -7.09
CA THR A 342 -8.39 -9.17 -7.11
C THR A 342 -8.70 -8.16 -6.00
N VAL A 343 -8.15 -8.35 -4.80
CA VAL A 343 -8.29 -7.39 -3.70
C VAL A 343 -7.67 -6.05 -4.07
N ILE A 344 -6.43 -6.05 -4.56
CA ILE A 344 -5.73 -4.82 -4.97
C ILE A 344 -6.53 -4.05 -6.03
N TYR A 345 -7.03 -4.71 -7.06
CA TYR A 345 -7.82 -4.05 -8.10
C TYR A 345 -9.14 -3.50 -7.57
N SER A 346 -9.82 -4.25 -6.68
CA SER A 346 -11.07 -3.79 -6.08
C SER A 346 -10.88 -2.52 -5.26
N PHE A 347 -9.80 -2.43 -4.49
CA PHE A 347 -9.49 -1.24 -3.71
C PHE A 347 -8.82 -0.11 -4.51
N ALA A 348 -8.21 -0.42 -5.66
CA ALA A 348 -7.68 0.59 -6.57
C ALA A 348 -8.75 1.56 -7.05
N PHE A 349 -10.03 1.11 -7.17
CA PHE A 349 -11.15 2.00 -7.47
C PHE A 349 -11.29 3.12 -6.41
N ILE A 350 -11.11 2.80 -5.15
CA ILE A 350 -11.16 3.79 -4.06
C ILE A 350 -10.03 4.79 -4.22
N HIS A 351 -8.81 4.30 -4.43
CA HIS A 351 -7.62 5.16 -4.50
C HIS A 351 -7.63 6.08 -5.73
N ILE A 352 -8.09 5.57 -6.86
CA ILE A 352 -8.15 6.33 -8.11
C ILE A 352 -9.27 7.36 -8.09
N THR A 353 -10.46 7.01 -7.61
CA THR A 353 -11.59 7.95 -7.55
C THR A 353 -11.40 9.07 -6.56
N ILE A 354 -10.76 8.79 -5.43
CA ILE A 354 -10.52 9.82 -4.42
C ILE A 354 -9.30 10.70 -4.74
N LEU A 355 -8.42 10.28 -5.66
CA LEU A 355 -7.20 11.01 -5.99
C LEU A 355 -7.45 12.47 -6.40
N PRO A 356 -8.34 12.80 -7.36
CA PRO A 356 -8.60 14.19 -7.73
C PRO A 356 -9.10 15.02 -6.55
N PHE A 357 -9.95 14.44 -5.71
CA PHE A 357 -10.45 15.08 -4.51
C PHE A 357 -9.34 15.38 -3.48
N ILE A 358 -8.46 14.44 -3.23
CA ILE A 358 -7.32 14.64 -2.34
C ILE A 358 -6.38 15.71 -2.87
N LEU A 359 -6.14 15.74 -4.18
CA LEU A 359 -5.36 16.81 -4.80
C LEU A 359 -6.02 18.17 -4.60
N LEU A 360 -7.33 18.29 -4.78
CA LEU A 360 -8.07 19.51 -4.47
C LEU A 360 -7.98 19.89 -2.99
N LEU A 361 -8.15 18.94 -2.09
CA LEU A 361 -8.05 19.15 -0.64
C LEU A 361 -6.68 19.70 -0.24
N LEU A 362 -5.63 19.14 -0.82
CA LEU A 362 -4.26 19.49 -0.46
C LEU A 362 -3.76 20.76 -1.15
N PHE A 363 -4.07 20.97 -2.43
CA PHE A 363 -3.51 22.04 -3.25
C PHE A 363 -4.40 23.27 -3.38
N SER A 364 -5.72 23.12 -3.35
CA SER A 364 -6.61 24.24 -3.48
C SER A 364 -6.69 25.04 -2.18
N ASN A 365 -6.58 26.35 -2.25
CA ASN A 365 -6.88 27.24 -1.12
C ASN A 365 -8.39 27.54 -0.98
N ARG A 366 -9.22 26.99 -1.88
CA ARG A 366 -10.65 27.21 -1.92
C ARG A 366 -11.39 26.27 -0.98
N THR A 367 -12.59 26.67 -0.62
CA THR A 367 -13.57 25.82 0.06
C THR A 367 -13.99 24.67 -0.87
N ILE A 368 -14.17 23.49 -0.32
CA ILE A 368 -14.59 22.32 -1.08
C ILE A 368 -16.11 22.33 -1.20
N HIS A 369 -16.62 22.13 -2.43
CA HIS A 369 -18.06 22.10 -2.68
C HIS A 369 -18.76 20.99 -1.87
N LYS A 370 -19.96 21.28 -1.34
CA LYS A 370 -20.68 20.35 -0.45
C LYS A 370 -21.03 19.01 -1.10
N GLN A 371 -21.18 18.97 -2.41
CA GLN A 371 -21.57 17.77 -3.19
C GLN A 371 -20.38 16.94 -3.72
N ASN A 372 -19.14 17.24 -3.38
CA ASN A 372 -18.00 16.48 -3.88
C ASN A 372 -18.05 14.98 -3.48
N TRP A 373 -18.67 14.64 -2.37
CA TRP A 373 -18.91 13.26 -1.97
C TRP A 373 -19.72 12.48 -3.02
N PHE A 374 -20.72 13.14 -3.63
CA PHE A 374 -21.53 12.51 -4.68
C PHE A 374 -20.71 12.26 -5.94
N ALA A 375 -19.86 13.20 -6.35
CA ALA A 375 -18.93 13.02 -7.46
C ALA A 375 -18.01 11.81 -7.26
N ILE A 376 -17.48 11.62 -6.05
CA ILE A 376 -16.62 10.49 -5.72
C ILE A 376 -17.40 9.18 -5.83
N LEU A 377 -18.57 9.07 -5.22
CA LEU A 377 -19.35 7.84 -5.23
C LEU A 377 -19.88 7.49 -6.63
N LEU A 378 -20.34 8.50 -7.38
CA LEU A 378 -20.84 8.31 -8.75
C LEU A 378 -19.73 7.87 -9.70
N SER A 379 -18.56 8.49 -9.63
CA SER A 379 -17.41 8.09 -10.46
C SER A 379 -16.93 6.67 -10.13
N MET A 380 -16.96 6.28 -8.87
CA MET A 380 -16.64 4.91 -8.47
C MET A 380 -17.68 3.91 -8.99
N ALA A 381 -18.97 4.21 -8.89
CA ALA A 381 -20.03 3.34 -9.39
C ALA A 381 -19.95 3.14 -10.91
N ILE A 382 -19.75 4.24 -11.68
CA ILE A 382 -19.58 4.17 -13.13
C ILE A 382 -18.34 3.36 -13.48
N GLY A 383 -17.22 3.59 -12.80
CA GLY A 383 -15.99 2.85 -13.04
C GLY A 383 -16.13 1.36 -12.76
N ILE A 384 -16.78 0.98 -11.66
CA ILE A 384 -17.06 -0.44 -11.34
C ILE A 384 -17.95 -1.07 -12.43
N ALA A 385 -19.01 -0.38 -12.85
CA ALA A 385 -19.88 -0.87 -13.91
C ALA A 385 -19.13 -1.13 -15.22
N VAL A 386 -18.28 -0.19 -15.64
CA VAL A 386 -17.42 -0.34 -16.82
C VAL A 386 -16.39 -1.47 -16.60
N GLY A 387 -15.81 -1.56 -15.40
CA GLY A 387 -14.85 -2.61 -15.07
C GLY A 387 -15.43 -4.01 -15.13
N LEU A 388 -16.65 -4.18 -14.69
CA LEU A 388 -17.37 -5.47 -14.78
C LEU A 388 -17.77 -5.84 -16.22
N HIS A 389 -18.01 -4.84 -17.07
CA HIS A 389 -18.48 -5.09 -18.44
C HIS A 389 -17.32 -5.29 -19.45
N PHE A 390 -16.21 -4.55 -19.30
CA PHE A 390 -15.07 -4.60 -20.23
C PHE A 390 -13.83 -5.22 -19.58
N SER A 391 -13.14 -4.45 -18.73
CA SER A 391 -12.02 -4.93 -17.91
C SER A 391 -11.77 -3.98 -16.73
N PHE A 392 -11.15 -4.48 -15.68
CA PHE A 392 -10.80 -3.67 -14.50
C PHE A 392 -9.97 -2.44 -14.85
N LEU A 393 -9.04 -2.55 -15.81
CA LEU A 393 -8.18 -1.42 -16.23
C LEU A 393 -8.98 -0.29 -16.86
N TYR A 394 -9.92 -0.61 -17.75
CA TYR A 394 -10.82 0.40 -18.35
C TYR A 394 -11.72 1.03 -17.30
N GLY A 395 -12.26 0.20 -16.41
CA GLY A 395 -13.08 0.70 -15.29
C GLY A 395 -12.33 1.71 -14.41
N LEU A 396 -11.08 1.42 -14.05
CA LEU A 396 -10.24 2.31 -13.27
C LEU A 396 -9.91 3.62 -14.00
N ALA A 397 -9.59 3.54 -15.30
CA ALA A 397 -9.34 4.72 -16.12
C ALA A 397 -10.57 5.63 -16.23
N VAL A 398 -11.74 5.04 -16.51
CA VAL A 398 -13.02 5.77 -16.58
C VAL A 398 -13.37 6.40 -15.23
N SER A 399 -13.18 5.67 -14.14
CA SER A 399 -13.39 6.14 -12.77
C SER A 399 -12.61 7.42 -12.47
N PHE A 400 -11.33 7.45 -12.85
CA PHE A 400 -10.49 8.64 -12.71
C PHE A 400 -10.98 9.82 -13.54
N LEU A 401 -11.24 9.59 -14.85
CA LEU A 401 -11.68 10.64 -15.76
C LEU A 401 -13.00 11.27 -15.31
N VAL A 402 -13.98 10.43 -14.97
CA VAL A 402 -15.28 10.90 -14.48
C VAL A 402 -15.12 11.68 -13.16
N SER A 403 -14.27 11.19 -12.25
CA SER A 403 -13.99 11.91 -11.00
C SER A 403 -13.36 13.29 -11.26
N CYS A 404 -12.39 13.39 -12.16
CA CYS A 404 -11.78 14.66 -12.54
C CYS A 404 -12.82 15.63 -13.12
N ILE A 405 -13.64 15.17 -14.07
CA ILE A 405 -14.65 16.01 -14.75
C ILE A 405 -15.68 16.52 -13.74
N LEU A 406 -16.27 15.62 -12.95
CA LEU A 406 -17.29 16.01 -11.98
C LEU A 406 -16.77 16.98 -10.93
N GLN A 407 -15.58 16.74 -10.42
CA GLN A 407 -14.99 17.64 -9.43
C GLN A 407 -14.61 19.00 -10.01
N PHE A 408 -14.14 19.04 -11.25
CA PHE A 408 -13.87 20.28 -11.94
C PHE A 408 -15.16 21.10 -12.16
N LEU A 409 -16.26 20.47 -12.59
CA LEU A 409 -17.56 21.12 -12.78
C LEU A 409 -18.10 21.69 -11.46
N LEU A 410 -18.05 20.90 -10.38
CA LEU A 410 -18.50 21.35 -9.06
C LEU A 410 -17.67 22.53 -8.52
N GLN A 411 -16.39 22.59 -8.85
CA GLN A 411 -15.55 23.72 -8.45
C GLN A 411 -15.84 25.00 -9.27
N GLN A 412 -16.33 24.87 -10.50
CA GLN A 412 -16.75 26.03 -11.31
C GLN A 412 -18.06 26.60 -10.79
N THR A 413 -19.04 25.78 -10.44
CA THR A 413 -20.33 26.24 -9.90
C THR A 413 -20.19 26.99 -8.58
N SER A 414 -19.16 26.69 -7.79
CA SER A 414 -18.86 27.44 -6.56
C SER A 414 -18.26 28.84 -6.78
N ARG A 415 -17.98 29.22 -8.04
CA ARG A 415 -17.42 30.54 -8.40
C ARG A 415 -18.46 31.56 -8.82
N VAL A 416 -19.68 31.15 -9.12
CA VAL A 416 -20.74 32.09 -9.50
C VAL A 416 -21.19 32.79 -8.21
N PRO A 417 -20.94 34.11 -8.03
CA PRO A 417 -21.55 34.86 -6.95
C PRO A 417 -23.05 34.73 -7.15
N THR A 418 -23.76 34.31 -6.15
CA THR A 418 -25.21 34.47 -6.12
C THR A 418 -25.45 35.99 -6.18
N ALA A 419 -26.19 36.45 -7.20
CA ALA A 419 -26.45 37.86 -7.47
C ALA A 419 -27.24 38.57 -6.36
N ASP A 420 -27.25 38.00 -5.15
CA ASP A 420 -28.01 38.45 -3.98
C ASP A 420 -27.11 38.75 -2.74
N ASP A 421 -25.79 39.02 -2.92
CA ASP A 421 -24.93 39.55 -1.86
C ASP A 421 -24.63 41.06 -2.08
#